data_6f09a4c09da4aae2e9a657ec2121e67b
#
_entry.id   6f09a4c09da4aae2e9a657ec2121e67b
#
_cell.length_a   1.000
_cell.length_b   1.000
_cell.length_c   1.000
_cell.angle_alpha   90.00
_cell.angle_beta   90.00
_cell.angle_gamma   90.00
#
_symmetry.space_group_name_H-M   'P 1'
#
loop_
_entity.id
_entity.type
_entity.pdbx_description
1 polymer ?
#
loop_
_entity_poly.entity_id
_entity_poly.type
_entity_poly.pdbx_seq_one_letter_code
_entity_poly.pdbx_strand_id
1 'polypeptide(L)'
;MNLHEFQSKQLFARYAIPIPNGEVAASAEAAVAAAERLGGSLWVVKAQVHAGGRGKAGGVKVVRDLAEVRAAAQAMLGTVLTTHQTGPEGLPVHQVYVEVGSKIAREIYLSLVLNREAGRIAFVASAAGGMDIEEVAAHAPEKIIRANIHPTAGLQDFQTRQLAFGLGLGGAQIAKFGKIAHALYSLYLQCDASLVEVNPLIVTAEGDLLALDAKINIEDNALFRHKDLAAMRDDSQEDPMERKAAQHDLNYVSLDGNIACMVNGAGLAMATMDLIQLHGGAPANFLDVGGGATKERVAAAFKLILSNTRVTAILINIFGGIVRCDMIAEGIIAAVKEVGVSIPVIVRLEGTNAPLAREILAKSGLAITTARDLTDAAKKAVSLAGERP
;
A
#
# COMPACT_ATOMS: atom_id res chain seq x y z
N MET A 1 2.07 5.91 2.23
CA MET A 1 2.94 5.34 3.30
C MET A 1 2.08 4.58 4.30
N ASN A 2 2.43 3.32 4.59
CA ASN A 2 1.73 2.52 5.60
C ASN A 2 2.39 2.71 6.96
N LEU A 3 1.59 2.62 8.04
CA LEU A 3 2.06 2.64 9.40
C LEU A 3 1.95 1.24 10.03
N HIS A 4 2.88 0.89 10.92
CA HIS A 4 2.72 -0.28 11.79
C HIS A 4 1.51 -0.10 12.73
N GLU A 5 0.96 -1.19 13.23
CA GLU A 5 -0.15 -1.16 14.18
C GLU A 5 0.17 -0.31 15.42
N PHE A 6 1.38 -0.47 16.01
CA PHE A 6 1.75 0.30 17.19
C PHE A 6 1.83 1.81 16.91
N GLN A 7 2.32 2.22 15.73
CA GLN A 7 2.34 3.64 15.29
C GLN A 7 0.93 4.16 15.07
N SER A 8 0.07 3.37 14.43
CA SER A 8 -1.35 3.69 14.23
C SER A 8 -2.06 3.86 15.58
N LYS A 9 -1.79 2.99 16.56
CA LYS A 9 -2.34 3.11 17.92
C LYS A 9 -1.79 4.33 18.67
N GLN A 10 -0.54 4.71 18.47
CA GLN A 10 -0.01 5.97 19.02
C GLN A 10 -0.78 7.18 18.48
N LEU A 11 -1.13 7.18 17.19
CA LEU A 11 -1.99 8.22 16.62
C LEU A 11 -3.40 8.14 17.24
N PHE A 12 -4.00 6.95 17.36
CA PHE A 12 -5.29 6.79 18.02
C PHE A 12 -5.29 7.39 19.42
N ALA A 13 -4.26 7.14 20.22
CA ALA A 13 -4.12 7.71 21.55
C ALA A 13 -4.04 9.25 21.53
N ARG A 14 -3.31 9.86 20.57
CA ARG A 14 -3.22 11.32 20.40
C ARG A 14 -4.60 11.95 20.12
N TYR A 15 -5.49 11.20 19.45
CA TYR A 15 -6.86 11.64 19.14
C TYR A 15 -7.89 11.14 20.17
N ALA A 16 -7.45 10.64 21.32
CA ALA A 16 -8.32 10.11 22.39
C ALA A 16 -9.25 8.98 21.94
N ILE A 17 -8.86 8.19 20.95
CA ILE A 17 -9.55 6.95 20.56
C ILE A 17 -9.12 5.86 21.54
N PRO A 18 -10.06 5.16 22.20
CA PRO A 18 -9.72 4.14 23.17
C PRO A 18 -9.02 2.95 22.54
N ILE A 19 -7.85 2.58 23.09
CA ILE A 19 -7.03 1.44 22.70
C ILE A 19 -6.59 0.66 23.94
N PRO A 20 -6.24 -0.63 23.83
CA PRO A 20 -5.54 -1.35 24.88
C PRO A 20 -4.15 -0.75 25.14
N ASN A 21 -3.70 -0.77 26.39
CA ASN A 21 -2.33 -0.43 26.71
C ASN A 21 -1.38 -1.44 26.08
N GLY A 22 -0.30 -0.98 25.46
CA GLY A 22 0.67 -1.85 24.81
C GLY A 22 2.00 -1.15 24.55
N GLU A 23 3.03 -1.95 24.32
CA GLU A 23 4.40 -1.51 24.07
C GLU A 23 5.05 -2.32 22.94
N VAL A 24 5.89 -1.65 22.13
CA VAL A 24 6.67 -2.29 21.06
C VAL A 24 7.96 -2.88 21.64
N ALA A 25 8.38 -4.02 21.11
CA ALA A 25 9.61 -4.70 21.51
C ALA A 25 10.35 -5.26 20.28
N ALA A 26 11.67 -5.06 20.24
CA ALA A 26 12.56 -5.57 19.20
C ALA A 26 13.35 -6.83 19.63
N SER A 27 13.15 -7.31 20.85
CA SER A 27 13.70 -8.57 21.33
C SER A 27 12.72 -9.30 22.26
N ALA A 28 12.94 -10.58 22.49
CA ALA A 28 12.11 -11.37 23.41
C ALA A 28 12.23 -10.88 24.87
N GLU A 29 13.41 -10.43 25.27
CA GLU A 29 13.66 -9.84 26.58
C GLU A 29 12.89 -8.52 26.76
N ALA A 30 12.91 -7.66 25.74
CA ALA A 30 12.15 -6.42 25.72
C ALA A 30 10.63 -6.68 25.75
N ALA A 31 10.16 -7.74 25.09
CA ALA A 31 8.76 -8.13 25.11
C ALA A 31 8.30 -8.59 26.51
N VAL A 32 9.12 -9.37 27.20
CA VAL A 32 8.86 -9.76 28.61
C VAL A 32 8.83 -8.53 29.51
N ALA A 33 9.84 -7.65 29.42
CA ALA A 33 9.87 -6.43 30.21
C ALA A 33 8.68 -5.50 29.94
N ALA A 34 8.19 -5.45 28.68
CA ALA A 34 6.97 -4.73 28.33
C ALA A 34 5.73 -5.35 29.02
N ALA A 35 5.59 -6.67 28.99
CA ALA A 35 4.49 -7.38 29.66
C ALA A 35 4.49 -7.14 31.18
N GLU A 36 5.67 -7.14 31.83
CA GLU A 36 5.82 -6.84 33.25
C GLU A 36 5.36 -5.40 33.57
N ARG A 37 5.76 -4.40 32.77
CA ARG A 37 5.33 -3.00 32.98
C ARG A 37 3.84 -2.81 32.74
N LEU A 38 3.29 -3.48 31.72
CA LEU A 38 1.85 -3.43 31.42
C LEU A 38 1.00 -4.07 32.53
N GLY A 39 1.59 -5.02 33.25
CA GLY A 39 0.87 -5.77 34.29
C GLY A 39 -0.22 -6.69 33.74
N GLY A 40 -0.99 -7.26 34.65
CA GLY A 40 -2.07 -8.20 34.30
C GLY A 40 -1.63 -9.64 34.19
N SER A 41 -2.47 -10.48 33.59
CA SER A 41 -2.25 -11.94 33.45
C SER A 41 -2.67 -12.45 32.06
N LEU A 42 -2.99 -11.58 31.15
CA LEU A 42 -3.36 -11.90 29.78
C LEU A 42 -2.78 -10.83 28.86
N TRP A 43 -1.96 -11.25 27.92
CA TRP A 43 -1.37 -10.37 26.90
C TRP A 43 -1.60 -10.93 25.51
N VAL A 44 -1.44 -10.06 24.51
CA VAL A 44 -1.42 -10.43 23.10
C VAL A 44 -0.11 -9.97 22.50
N VAL A 45 0.67 -10.89 21.93
CA VAL A 45 1.91 -10.60 21.20
C VAL A 45 1.59 -10.59 19.72
N LYS A 46 1.87 -9.48 19.04
CA LYS A 46 1.51 -9.23 17.64
C LYS A 46 2.74 -8.85 16.81
N ALA A 47 3.04 -9.63 15.77
CA ALA A 47 4.06 -9.29 14.78
C ALA A 47 3.72 -7.94 14.10
N GLN A 48 4.71 -7.07 13.94
CA GLN A 48 4.55 -5.77 13.30
C GLN A 48 5.01 -5.85 11.85
N VAL A 49 4.05 -5.92 10.93
CA VAL A 49 4.24 -5.90 9.47
C VAL A 49 3.15 -5.05 8.82
N HIS A 50 3.42 -4.49 7.65
CA HIS A 50 2.47 -3.65 6.90
C HIS A 50 1.42 -4.49 6.13
N ALA A 51 0.88 -5.52 6.76
CA ALA A 51 -0.14 -6.39 6.16
C ALA A 51 -1.23 -6.77 7.16
N GLY A 52 -2.43 -6.97 6.64
CA GLY A 52 -3.54 -7.60 7.36
C GLY A 52 -3.45 -9.13 7.37
N GLY A 53 -4.41 -9.78 8.04
CA GLY A 53 -4.46 -11.24 8.10
C GLY A 53 -3.42 -11.91 8.99
N ARG A 54 -2.68 -11.14 9.80
CA ARG A 54 -1.61 -11.61 10.71
C ARG A 54 -2.07 -12.74 11.64
N GLY A 55 -3.30 -12.67 12.13
CA GLY A 55 -3.86 -13.69 13.02
C GLY A 55 -3.91 -15.07 12.37
N LYS A 56 -4.42 -15.16 11.12
CA LYS A 56 -4.48 -16.41 10.34
C LYS A 56 -3.08 -16.93 9.98
N ALA A 57 -2.10 -16.05 9.86
CA ALA A 57 -0.71 -16.38 9.53
C ALA A 57 0.16 -16.71 10.78
N GLY A 58 -0.41 -16.75 11.98
CA GLY A 58 0.33 -17.03 13.21
C GLY A 58 1.08 -15.83 13.80
N GLY A 59 0.92 -14.65 13.24
CA GLY A 59 1.53 -13.39 13.71
C GLY A 59 0.81 -12.73 14.89
N VAL A 60 -0.17 -13.40 15.51
CA VAL A 60 -0.87 -12.94 16.72
C VAL A 60 -1.00 -14.13 17.69
N LYS A 61 -0.54 -13.96 18.93
CA LYS A 61 -0.60 -14.98 19.99
C LYS A 61 -1.16 -14.38 21.27
N VAL A 62 -2.20 -15.02 21.80
CA VAL A 62 -2.72 -14.75 23.15
C VAL A 62 -1.92 -15.59 24.15
N VAL A 63 -1.38 -14.95 25.17
CA VAL A 63 -0.44 -15.54 26.13
C VAL A 63 -0.83 -15.19 27.57
N ARG A 64 -0.54 -16.07 28.55
CA ARG A 64 -1.00 -15.95 29.92
C ARG A 64 0.09 -15.86 30.98
N ASP A 65 1.34 -16.05 30.57
CA ASP A 65 2.50 -15.86 31.44
C ASP A 65 3.69 -15.29 30.67
N LEU A 66 4.72 -14.88 31.39
CA LEU A 66 5.92 -14.25 30.83
C LEU A 66 6.78 -15.21 30.00
N ALA A 67 6.71 -16.52 30.28
CA ALA A 67 7.42 -17.53 29.51
C ALA A 67 6.76 -17.68 28.11
N GLU A 68 5.42 -17.67 28.05
CA GLU A 68 4.66 -17.66 26.80
C GLU A 68 4.90 -16.37 26.01
N VAL A 69 4.99 -15.20 26.67
CA VAL A 69 5.38 -13.92 26.02
C VAL A 69 6.74 -14.07 25.34
N ARG A 70 7.75 -14.58 26.06
CA ARG A 70 9.09 -14.82 25.53
C ARG A 70 9.06 -15.75 24.33
N ALA A 71 8.40 -16.90 24.48
CA ALA A 71 8.30 -17.90 23.42
C ALA A 71 7.59 -17.35 22.15
N ALA A 72 6.49 -16.61 22.33
CA ALA A 72 5.77 -15.98 21.23
C ALA A 72 6.63 -14.92 20.49
N ALA A 73 7.33 -14.07 21.22
CA ALA A 73 8.24 -13.08 20.66
C ALA A 73 9.41 -13.72 19.90
N GLN A 74 10.04 -14.77 20.48
CA GLN A 74 11.12 -15.52 19.82
C GLN A 74 10.67 -16.20 18.52
N ALA A 75 9.44 -16.73 18.51
CA ALA A 75 8.89 -17.40 17.33
C ALA A 75 8.55 -16.44 16.19
N MET A 76 8.34 -15.14 16.47
CA MET A 76 7.97 -14.13 15.47
C MET A 76 9.16 -13.29 15.00
N LEU A 77 10.02 -12.86 15.93
CA LEU A 77 11.14 -11.96 15.62
C LEU A 77 12.16 -12.61 14.69
N GLY A 78 12.61 -11.88 13.67
CA GLY A 78 13.57 -12.36 12.68
C GLY A 78 13.00 -13.33 11.65
N THR A 79 11.69 -13.61 11.68
CA THR A 79 11.02 -14.45 10.67
C THR A 79 10.43 -13.60 9.55
N VAL A 80 9.99 -14.24 8.48
CA VAL A 80 9.20 -13.64 7.41
C VAL A 80 7.75 -14.10 7.60
N LEU A 81 6.83 -13.15 7.73
CA LEU A 81 5.40 -13.44 7.87
C LEU A 81 4.72 -13.36 6.50
N THR A 82 4.15 -14.45 6.05
CA THR A 82 3.37 -14.53 4.81
C THR A 82 1.89 -14.50 5.12
N THR A 83 1.18 -13.55 4.54
CA THR A 83 -0.28 -13.41 4.60
C THR A 83 -0.86 -13.34 3.19
N HIS A 84 -2.17 -13.39 3.03
CA HIS A 84 -2.81 -13.19 1.73
C HIS A 84 -2.56 -11.79 1.13
N GLN A 85 -2.12 -10.81 1.95
CA GLN A 85 -1.82 -9.44 1.50
C GLN A 85 -0.33 -9.20 1.19
N THR A 86 0.60 -10.05 1.67
CA THR A 86 2.05 -9.87 1.46
C THR A 86 2.56 -10.53 0.19
N GLY A 87 1.75 -11.35 -0.48
CA GLY A 87 2.26 -12.26 -1.50
C GLY A 87 3.14 -13.39 -0.91
N PRO A 88 3.71 -14.24 -1.77
CA PRO A 88 4.47 -15.43 -1.36
C PRO A 88 5.81 -15.09 -0.67
N GLU A 89 6.40 -13.93 -0.97
CA GLU A 89 7.68 -13.51 -0.39
C GLU A 89 7.56 -13.08 1.08
N GLY A 90 6.35 -12.66 1.52
CA GLY A 90 6.10 -12.23 2.89
C GLY A 90 6.80 -10.92 3.26
N LEU A 91 6.69 -10.53 4.54
CA LEU A 91 7.34 -9.34 5.08
C LEU A 91 8.16 -9.71 6.34
N PRO A 92 9.34 -9.08 6.54
CA PRO A 92 10.18 -9.37 7.68
C PRO A 92 9.57 -8.84 8.98
N VAL A 93 9.67 -9.61 10.06
CA VAL A 93 9.22 -9.23 11.40
C VAL A 93 10.40 -8.75 12.22
N HIS A 94 10.58 -7.44 12.32
CA HIS A 94 11.65 -6.82 13.12
C HIS A 94 11.21 -6.47 14.54
N GLN A 95 9.91 -6.34 14.76
CA GLN A 95 9.32 -5.90 16.02
C GLN A 95 8.03 -6.68 16.30
N VAL A 96 7.73 -6.83 17.59
CA VAL A 96 6.43 -7.29 18.08
C VAL A 96 5.81 -6.20 18.94
N TYR A 97 4.49 -6.18 18.99
CA TYR A 97 3.71 -5.33 19.88
C TYR A 97 3.08 -6.20 20.95
N VAL A 98 3.35 -5.90 22.22
CA VAL A 98 2.78 -6.59 23.38
C VAL A 98 1.70 -5.70 23.95
N GLU A 99 0.47 -6.20 24.03
CA GLU A 99 -0.66 -5.43 24.60
C GLU A 99 -1.44 -6.24 25.63
N VAL A 100 -2.13 -5.53 26.51
CA VAL A 100 -3.01 -6.14 27.50
C VAL A 100 -4.22 -6.76 26.79
N GLY A 101 -4.52 -8.01 27.11
CA GLY A 101 -5.65 -8.73 26.55
C GLY A 101 -6.99 -8.14 26.98
N SER A 102 -7.97 -8.12 26.08
CA SER A 102 -9.31 -7.58 26.30
C SER A 102 -10.35 -8.69 26.29
N LYS A 103 -11.40 -8.55 27.11
CA LYS A 103 -12.56 -9.45 27.09
C LYS A 103 -13.53 -8.99 26.02
N ILE A 104 -13.57 -9.70 24.91
CA ILE A 104 -14.34 -9.35 23.71
C ILE A 104 -15.75 -9.92 23.86
N ALA A 105 -16.78 -9.05 23.82
CA ALA A 105 -18.17 -9.46 23.71
C ALA A 105 -18.66 -9.47 22.25
N ARG A 106 -18.22 -8.48 21.45
CA ARG A 106 -18.56 -8.37 20.03
C ARG A 106 -17.42 -7.71 19.27
N GLU A 107 -17.28 -8.06 17.99
CA GLU A 107 -16.32 -7.47 17.06
C GLU A 107 -17.06 -6.70 15.97
N ILE A 108 -16.54 -5.55 15.61
CA ILE A 108 -17.11 -4.61 14.64
C ILE A 108 -15.99 -4.22 13.68
N TYR A 109 -16.31 -4.15 12.38
CA TYR A 109 -15.44 -3.52 11.39
C TYR A 109 -15.80 -2.05 11.25
N LEU A 110 -14.79 -1.19 11.22
CA LEU A 110 -14.96 0.24 10.98
C LEU A 110 -13.78 0.79 10.18
N SER A 111 -14.05 1.48 9.09
CA SER A 111 -13.00 2.19 8.33
C SER A 111 -13.48 3.51 7.76
N LEU A 112 -12.51 4.37 7.47
CA LEU A 112 -12.65 5.60 6.69
C LEU A 112 -11.82 5.45 5.41
N VAL A 113 -12.47 5.67 4.28
CA VAL A 113 -11.87 5.58 2.95
C VAL A 113 -12.36 6.70 2.05
N LEU A 114 -11.62 7.00 1.00
CA LEU A 114 -12.12 7.84 -0.08
C LEU A 114 -13.02 7.00 -1.00
N ASN A 115 -14.32 7.29 -0.98
CA ASN A 115 -15.25 6.79 -2.00
C ASN A 115 -15.06 7.60 -3.28
N ARG A 116 -14.33 7.04 -4.25
CA ARG A 116 -13.97 7.72 -5.51
C ARG A 116 -15.18 7.98 -6.41
N GLU A 117 -16.17 7.08 -6.41
CA GLU A 117 -17.40 7.23 -7.17
C GLU A 117 -18.22 8.43 -6.68
N ALA A 118 -18.37 8.58 -5.37
CA ALA A 118 -19.09 9.69 -4.77
C ALA A 118 -18.23 10.98 -4.65
N GLY A 119 -16.90 10.89 -4.84
CA GLY A 119 -15.96 11.98 -4.58
C GLY A 119 -15.94 12.44 -3.12
N ARG A 120 -16.14 11.53 -2.15
CA ARG A 120 -16.32 11.84 -0.73
C ARG A 120 -15.62 10.85 0.17
N ILE A 121 -15.21 11.30 1.33
CA ILE A 121 -14.81 10.41 2.42
C ILE A 121 -16.06 9.65 2.90
N ALA A 122 -15.90 8.36 3.14
CA ALA A 122 -16.98 7.52 3.62
C ALA A 122 -16.53 6.67 4.81
N PHE A 123 -17.41 6.55 5.81
CA PHE A 123 -17.34 5.44 6.74
C PHE A 123 -17.88 4.19 6.06
N VAL A 124 -17.16 3.09 6.25
CA VAL A 124 -17.59 1.72 5.94
C VAL A 124 -17.58 0.95 7.25
N ALA A 125 -18.69 0.35 7.61
CA ALA A 125 -18.86 -0.34 8.87
C ALA A 125 -19.62 -1.65 8.68
N SER A 126 -19.33 -2.64 9.53
CA SER A 126 -20.06 -3.91 9.58
C SER A 126 -20.08 -4.47 11.00
N ALA A 127 -21.18 -5.10 11.37
CA ALA A 127 -21.27 -5.88 12.61
C ALA A 127 -20.48 -7.21 12.57
N ALA A 128 -19.89 -7.56 11.40
CA ALA A 128 -18.98 -8.69 11.21
C ALA A 128 -17.53 -8.16 11.24
N GLY A 129 -16.99 -7.96 12.44
CA GLY A 129 -15.59 -7.60 12.65
C GLY A 129 -14.66 -8.81 12.74
N GLY A 130 -13.34 -8.56 12.73
CA GLY A 130 -12.33 -9.62 12.79
C GLY A 130 -12.22 -10.48 11.51
N MET A 131 -12.94 -10.12 10.45
CA MET A 131 -12.97 -10.80 9.16
C MET A 131 -12.48 -9.88 8.05
N ASP A 132 -12.14 -10.47 6.90
CA ASP A 132 -11.83 -9.71 5.69
C ASP A 132 -13.11 -9.03 5.17
N ILE A 133 -13.11 -7.71 5.10
CA ILE A 133 -14.30 -6.94 4.70
C ILE A 133 -14.67 -7.17 3.23
N GLU A 134 -13.70 -7.50 2.40
CA GLU A 134 -13.87 -7.85 1.00
C GLU A 134 -14.70 -9.14 0.84
N GLU A 135 -14.46 -10.14 1.71
CA GLU A 135 -15.26 -11.36 1.75
C GLU A 135 -16.70 -11.06 2.18
N VAL A 136 -16.87 -10.17 3.18
CA VAL A 136 -18.20 -9.72 3.62
C VAL A 136 -18.90 -8.97 2.48
N ALA A 137 -18.19 -8.10 1.76
CA ALA A 137 -18.75 -7.34 0.63
C ALA A 137 -19.17 -8.24 -0.53
N ALA A 138 -18.44 -9.32 -0.79
CA ALA A 138 -18.72 -10.26 -1.87
C ALA A 138 -19.91 -11.18 -1.55
N HIS A 139 -20.04 -11.66 -0.30
CA HIS A 139 -21.01 -12.69 0.06
C HIS A 139 -22.24 -12.18 0.81
N ALA A 140 -22.14 -11.01 1.46
CA ALA A 140 -23.21 -10.42 2.26
C ALA A 140 -23.16 -8.88 2.23
N PRO A 141 -23.28 -8.24 1.05
CA PRO A 141 -23.13 -6.79 0.86
C PRO A 141 -24.14 -5.98 1.69
N GLU A 142 -25.29 -6.56 2.06
CA GLU A 142 -26.31 -5.94 2.91
C GLU A 142 -25.81 -5.72 4.36
N LYS A 143 -24.76 -6.42 4.79
CA LYS A 143 -24.13 -6.22 6.12
C LYS A 143 -23.18 -5.04 6.17
N ILE A 144 -22.90 -4.42 5.01
CA ILE A 144 -22.02 -3.26 4.92
C ILE A 144 -22.84 -1.98 5.00
N ILE A 145 -22.59 -1.20 6.02
CA ILE A 145 -23.19 0.09 6.26
C ILE A 145 -22.22 1.17 5.77
N ARG A 146 -22.73 2.11 4.97
CA ARG A 146 -21.92 3.22 4.46
C ARG A 146 -22.51 4.56 4.86
N ALA A 147 -21.65 5.51 5.21
CA ALA A 147 -22.03 6.90 5.43
C ALA A 147 -21.05 7.82 4.69
N ASN A 148 -21.50 8.40 3.57
CA ASN A 148 -20.73 9.40 2.84
C ASN A 148 -20.76 10.73 3.58
N ILE A 149 -19.61 11.38 3.75
CA ILE A 149 -19.45 12.63 4.47
C ILE A 149 -19.34 13.77 3.47
N HIS A 150 -20.19 14.77 3.62
CA HIS A 150 -20.11 15.95 2.76
C HIS A 150 -18.88 16.79 3.14
N PRO A 151 -18.00 17.15 2.20
CA PRO A 151 -16.72 17.79 2.53
C PRO A 151 -16.87 19.16 3.25
N THR A 152 -17.94 19.91 2.93
CA THR A 152 -18.20 21.23 3.59
C THR A 152 -18.88 21.09 4.94
N ALA A 153 -19.80 20.12 5.09
CA ALA A 153 -20.54 19.94 6.35
C ALA A 153 -19.75 19.11 7.38
N GLY A 154 -18.80 18.28 6.91
CA GLY A 154 -18.11 17.31 7.76
C GLY A 154 -19.01 16.18 8.25
N LEU A 155 -18.47 15.37 9.14
CA LEU A 155 -19.22 14.31 9.80
C LEU A 155 -20.26 14.91 10.75
N GLN A 156 -21.51 14.46 10.62
CA GLN A 156 -22.62 14.94 11.44
C GLN A 156 -23.06 13.87 12.45
N ASP A 157 -23.57 14.31 13.61
CA ASP A 157 -23.99 13.40 14.68
C ASP A 157 -25.12 12.44 14.27
N PHE A 158 -25.99 12.83 13.34
CA PHE A 158 -27.01 11.91 12.85
C PHE A 158 -26.40 10.75 12.07
N GLN A 159 -25.29 10.97 11.35
CA GLN A 159 -24.58 9.91 10.61
C GLN A 159 -23.89 8.93 11.58
N THR A 160 -23.28 9.44 12.64
CA THR A 160 -22.68 8.58 13.67
C THR A 160 -23.75 7.72 14.37
N ARG A 161 -24.93 8.29 14.66
CA ARG A 161 -26.06 7.54 15.20
C ARG A 161 -26.60 6.50 14.22
N GLN A 162 -26.73 6.84 12.94
CA GLN A 162 -27.15 5.90 11.89
C GLN A 162 -26.22 4.69 11.82
N LEU A 163 -24.90 4.94 11.82
CA LEU A 163 -23.89 3.87 11.87
C LEU A 163 -24.02 3.04 13.16
N ALA A 164 -24.13 3.68 14.32
CA ALA A 164 -24.25 2.99 15.60
C ALA A 164 -25.48 2.08 15.65
N PHE A 165 -26.64 2.54 15.19
CA PHE A 165 -27.86 1.73 15.12
C PHE A 165 -27.72 0.55 14.14
N GLY A 166 -27.14 0.80 12.97
CA GLY A 166 -26.88 -0.25 11.98
C GLY A 166 -25.93 -1.33 12.49
N LEU A 167 -24.98 -0.95 13.35
CA LEU A 167 -24.05 -1.85 14.04
C LEU A 167 -24.71 -2.55 15.26
N GLY A 168 -25.97 -2.24 15.59
CA GLY A 168 -26.67 -2.80 16.74
C GLY A 168 -26.12 -2.32 18.07
N LEU A 169 -25.53 -1.11 18.11
CA LEU A 169 -25.11 -0.46 19.37
C LEU A 169 -26.30 0.23 20.02
N GLY A 170 -26.35 0.22 21.36
CA GLY A 170 -27.45 0.77 22.12
C GLY A 170 -27.01 1.55 23.37
N GLY A 171 -27.92 2.31 23.96
CA GLY A 171 -27.68 3.03 25.20
C GLY A 171 -26.46 3.96 25.14
N ALA A 172 -25.59 3.84 26.13
CA ALA A 172 -24.37 4.64 26.23
C ALA A 172 -23.34 4.39 25.11
N GLN A 173 -23.40 3.22 24.45
CA GLN A 173 -22.49 2.88 23.37
C GLN A 173 -22.64 3.81 22.16
N ILE A 174 -23.85 4.33 21.89
CA ILE A 174 -24.11 5.27 20.78
C ILE A 174 -23.28 6.54 20.93
N ALA A 175 -23.28 7.12 22.14
CA ALA A 175 -22.50 8.33 22.42
C ALA A 175 -20.99 8.07 22.41
N LYS A 176 -20.53 6.90 22.92
CA LYS A 176 -19.12 6.48 22.87
C LYS A 176 -18.67 6.29 21.42
N PHE A 177 -19.47 5.61 20.61
CA PHE A 177 -19.18 5.42 19.18
C PHE A 177 -19.11 6.75 18.43
N GLY A 178 -20.05 7.68 18.71
CA GLY A 178 -20.02 9.02 18.10
C GLY A 178 -18.71 9.75 18.36
N LYS A 179 -18.19 9.71 19.60
CA LYS A 179 -16.90 10.31 19.94
C LYS A 179 -15.74 9.65 19.16
N ILE A 180 -15.72 8.31 19.08
CA ILE A 180 -14.71 7.57 18.31
C ILE A 180 -14.79 7.92 16.82
N ALA A 181 -15.98 7.96 16.23
CA ALA A 181 -16.17 8.29 14.82
C ALA A 181 -15.69 9.71 14.49
N HIS A 182 -16.01 10.70 15.32
CA HIS A 182 -15.50 12.06 15.14
C HIS A 182 -13.99 12.16 15.30
N ALA A 183 -13.41 11.42 16.25
CA ALA A 183 -11.96 11.36 16.45
C ALA A 183 -11.24 10.73 15.25
N LEU A 184 -11.75 9.60 14.73
CA LEU A 184 -11.22 8.94 13.52
C LEU A 184 -11.32 9.86 12.30
N TYR A 185 -12.44 10.59 12.13
CA TYR A 185 -12.59 11.52 11.03
C TYR A 185 -11.62 12.72 11.14
N SER A 186 -11.43 13.24 12.35
CA SER A 186 -10.44 14.29 12.60
C SER A 186 -9.03 13.84 12.31
N LEU A 187 -8.66 12.64 12.74
CA LEU A 187 -7.36 12.02 12.43
C LEU A 187 -7.18 11.86 10.92
N TYR A 188 -8.19 11.31 10.22
CA TYR A 188 -8.16 11.11 8.78
C TYR A 188 -7.82 12.41 8.02
N LEU A 189 -8.49 13.51 8.38
CA LEU A 189 -8.28 14.81 7.74
C LEU A 189 -6.94 15.46 8.14
N GLN A 190 -6.61 15.44 9.43
CA GLN A 190 -5.45 16.18 9.95
C GLN A 190 -4.12 15.49 9.64
N CYS A 191 -4.13 14.17 9.44
CA CYS A 191 -2.96 13.39 9.06
C CYS A 191 -2.86 13.15 7.55
N ASP A 192 -3.78 13.66 6.74
CA ASP A 192 -3.91 13.32 5.31
C ASP A 192 -3.90 11.80 5.09
N ALA A 193 -4.69 11.08 5.88
CA ALA A 193 -4.80 9.65 5.71
C ALA A 193 -5.59 9.30 4.44
N SER A 194 -5.19 8.26 3.74
CA SER A 194 -5.94 7.66 2.63
C SER A 194 -6.80 6.48 3.07
N LEU A 195 -6.44 5.86 4.19
CA LEU A 195 -7.18 4.80 4.88
C LEU A 195 -6.99 4.95 6.40
N VAL A 196 -8.07 4.80 7.14
CA VAL A 196 -8.04 4.51 8.59
C VAL A 196 -8.97 3.34 8.84
N GLU A 197 -8.43 2.21 9.30
CA GLU A 197 -9.18 0.98 9.55
C GLU A 197 -9.01 0.52 11.00
N VAL A 198 -10.11 0.12 11.59
CA VAL A 198 -10.19 -0.52 12.90
C VAL A 198 -10.87 -1.88 12.73
N ASN A 199 -10.10 -2.95 12.78
CA ASN A 199 -10.62 -4.29 12.54
C ASN A 199 -9.96 -5.34 13.46
N PRO A 200 -10.55 -5.57 14.65
CA PRO A 200 -11.87 -5.08 15.06
C PRO A 200 -11.86 -3.81 15.97
N LEU A 201 -12.93 -3.04 15.89
CA LEU A 201 -13.42 -2.26 17.01
C LEU A 201 -14.27 -3.20 17.87
N ILE A 202 -13.95 -3.36 19.15
CA ILE A 202 -14.66 -4.31 20.02
C ILE A 202 -15.63 -3.61 20.95
N VAL A 203 -16.71 -4.32 21.29
CA VAL A 203 -17.49 -4.09 22.50
C VAL A 203 -16.91 -4.99 23.57
N THR A 204 -16.44 -4.43 24.68
CA THR A 204 -15.93 -5.21 25.82
C THR A 204 -17.07 -5.85 26.62
N ALA A 205 -16.75 -6.82 27.49
CA ALA A 205 -17.73 -7.42 28.37
C ALA A 205 -18.43 -6.40 29.29
N GLU A 206 -17.76 -5.30 29.59
CA GLU A 206 -18.26 -4.19 30.39
C GLU A 206 -19.10 -3.20 29.56
N GLY A 207 -19.21 -3.39 28.25
CA GLY A 207 -19.99 -2.55 27.33
C GLY A 207 -19.24 -1.31 26.83
N ASP A 208 -17.93 -1.25 27.00
CA ASP A 208 -17.09 -0.20 26.44
C ASP A 208 -16.68 -0.50 24.99
N LEU A 209 -16.27 0.55 24.25
CA LEU A 209 -15.75 0.43 22.90
C LEU A 209 -14.23 0.63 22.91
N LEU A 210 -13.50 -0.27 22.23
CA LEU A 210 -12.05 -0.28 22.24
C LEU A 210 -11.51 -0.68 20.85
N ALA A 211 -10.60 0.10 20.28
CA ALA A 211 -9.95 -0.24 19.00
C ALA A 211 -8.83 -1.25 19.25
N LEU A 212 -9.07 -2.51 18.87
CA LEU A 212 -8.16 -3.62 19.18
C LEU A 212 -7.07 -3.78 18.14
N ASP A 213 -7.33 -3.40 16.89
CA ASP A 213 -6.33 -3.30 15.82
C ASP A 213 -6.48 -1.98 15.09
N ALA A 214 -5.41 -1.52 14.47
CA ALA A 214 -5.34 -0.23 13.80
C ALA A 214 -4.47 -0.33 12.54
N LYS A 215 -5.01 0.13 11.41
CA LYS A 215 -4.27 0.26 10.16
C LYS A 215 -4.50 1.67 9.61
N ILE A 216 -3.42 2.42 9.39
CA ILE A 216 -3.46 3.76 8.84
C ILE A 216 -2.51 3.82 7.64
N ASN A 217 -3.02 4.34 6.53
CA ASN A 217 -2.22 4.70 5.38
C ASN A 217 -2.25 6.23 5.25
N ILE A 218 -1.09 6.84 5.16
CA ILE A 218 -0.90 8.28 4.94
C ILE A 218 -0.66 8.52 3.45
N GLU A 219 -1.23 9.59 2.93
CA GLU A 219 -0.99 10.01 1.55
C GLU A 219 0.46 10.48 1.36
N ASP A 220 1.22 9.78 0.52
CA ASP A 220 2.64 10.07 0.31
C ASP A 220 2.88 11.51 -0.17
N ASN A 221 2.01 12.02 -1.03
CA ASN A 221 2.11 13.39 -1.54
C ASN A 221 1.89 14.47 -0.47
N ALA A 222 1.41 14.11 0.72
CA ALA A 222 1.21 15.02 1.83
C ALA A 222 2.35 14.98 2.87
N LEU A 223 3.27 14.04 2.80
CA LEU A 223 4.33 13.83 3.79
C LEU A 223 5.26 15.05 3.97
N PHE A 224 5.39 15.90 2.94
CA PHE A 224 6.18 17.12 3.04
C PHE A 224 5.71 18.07 4.17
N ARG A 225 4.44 18.01 4.55
CA ARG A 225 3.85 18.79 5.64
C ARG A 225 3.69 18.01 6.95
N HIS A 226 3.98 16.70 6.96
CA HIS A 226 3.89 15.79 8.11
C HIS A 226 5.25 15.14 8.40
N LYS A 227 6.22 15.93 8.82
CA LYS A 227 7.60 15.45 9.07
C LYS A 227 7.68 14.41 10.18
N ASP A 228 6.81 14.50 11.19
CA ASP A 228 6.71 13.53 12.28
C ASP A 228 6.17 12.18 11.79
N LEU A 229 5.18 12.19 10.88
CA LEU A 229 4.67 10.97 10.25
C LEU A 229 5.69 10.39 9.26
N ALA A 230 6.34 11.22 8.46
CA ALA A 230 7.38 10.78 7.53
C ALA A 230 8.52 10.04 8.25
N ALA A 231 8.87 10.46 9.48
CA ALA A 231 9.88 9.80 10.31
C ALA A 231 9.45 8.40 10.83
N MET A 232 8.17 8.04 10.70
CA MET A 232 7.65 6.71 11.06
C MET A 232 7.76 5.68 9.93
N ARG A 233 8.25 6.08 8.74
CA ARG A 233 8.40 5.18 7.59
C ARG A 233 9.34 4.02 7.93
N ASP A 234 8.93 2.81 7.57
CA ASP A 234 9.77 1.61 7.66
C ASP A 234 10.02 1.06 6.25
N ASP A 235 11.18 1.44 5.70
CA ASP A 235 11.61 1.05 4.35
C ASP A 235 11.76 -0.48 4.19
N SER A 236 11.91 -1.22 5.28
CA SER A 236 12.04 -2.69 5.25
C SER A 236 10.73 -3.40 4.88
N GLN A 237 9.61 -2.69 5.02
CA GLN A 237 8.27 -3.17 4.73
C GLN A 237 7.77 -2.77 3.33
N GLU A 238 8.57 -2.02 2.58
CA GLU A 238 8.23 -1.56 1.23
C GLU A 238 8.86 -2.48 0.17
N ASP A 239 8.24 -2.52 -1.02
CA ASP A 239 8.82 -3.23 -2.17
C ASP A 239 10.22 -2.66 -2.48
N PRO A 240 11.26 -3.50 -2.58
CA PRO A 240 12.63 -3.03 -2.82
C PRO A 240 12.81 -2.25 -4.12
N MET A 241 11.98 -2.54 -5.14
CA MET A 241 12.03 -1.85 -6.44
C MET A 241 11.37 -0.49 -6.35
N GLU A 242 10.21 -0.39 -5.66
CA GLU A 242 9.51 0.87 -5.41
C GLU A 242 10.39 1.82 -4.58
N ARG A 243 11.06 1.29 -3.56
CA ARG A 243 12.00 2.06 -2.74
C ARG A 243 13.20 2.58 -3.56
N LYS A 244 13.79 1.74 -4.43
CA LYS A 244 14.88 2.17 -5.32
C LYS A 244 14.41 3.23 -6.32
N ALA A 245 13.20 3.09 -6.84
CA ALA A 245 12.59 4.06 -7.75
C ALA A 245 12.42 5.43 -7.07
N ALA A 246 11.93 5.45 -5.84
CA ALA A 246 11.73 6.68 -5.06
C ALA A 246 13.03 7.47 -4.85
N GLN A 247 14.19 6.79 -4.74
CA GLN A 247 15.52 7.45 -4.64
C GLN A 247 15.89 8.26 -5.90
N HIS A 248 15.23 7.99 -7.02
CA HIS A 248 15.44 8.66 -8.31
C HIS A 248 14.23 9.51 -8.74
N ASP A 249 13.31 9.82 -7.81
CA ASP A 249 12.06 10.53 -8.09
C ASP A 249 11.23 9.86 -9.20
N LEU A 250 11.23 8.54 -9.27
CA LEU A 250 10.44 7.76 -10.21
C LEU A 250 9.19 7.21 -9.52
N ASN A 251 8.03 7.34 -10.18
CA ASN A 251 6.81 6.70 -9.74
C ASN A 251 6.78 5.27 -10.31
N TYR A 252 7.00 4.30 -9.44
CA TYR A 252 7.07 2.88 -9.81
C TYR A 252 6.12 2.06 -8.93
N VAL A 253 5.43 1.10 -9.55
CA VAL A 253 4.65 0.07 -8.86
C VAL A 253 4.99 -1.27 -9.48
N SER A 254 5.39 -2.23 -8.65
CA SER A 254 5.65 -3.61 -9.07
C SER A 254 4.34 -4.34 -9.42
N LEU A 255 4.34 -5.09 -10.53
CA LEU A 255 3.24 -5.96 -10.97
C LEU A 255 3.78 -7.36 -11.30
N ASP A 256 2.87 -8.32 -11.48
CA ASP A 256 3.23 -9.73 -11.64
C ASP A 256 3.54 -10.17 -13.08
N GLY A 257 3.49 -9.26 -14.04
CA GLY A 257 3.72 -9.55 -15.45
C GLY A 257 5.18 -9.70 -15.86
N ASN A 258 5.40 -9.80 -17.16
CA ASN A 258 6.70 -9.99 -17.80
C ASN A 258 7.06 -8.92 -18.85
N ILE A 259 6.15 -8.00 -19.15
CA ILE A 259 6.40 -6.88 -20.07
C ILE A 259 6.57 -5.60 -19.25
N ALA A 260 7.81 -5.11 -19.16
CA ALA A 260 8.07 -3.88 -18.46
C ALA A 260 7.64 -2.65 -19.27
N CYS A 261 7.13 -1.64 -18.57
CA CYS A 261 6.69 -0.38 -19.13
C CYS A 261 7.54 0.77 -18.61
N MET A 262 7.93 1.71 -19.50
CA MET A 262 8.50 3.01 -19.17
C MET A 262 7.77 4.09 -19.96
N VAL A 263 7.08 4.98 -19.26
CA VAL A 263 6.15 5.93 -19.87
C VAL A 263 6.33 7.30 -19.20
N ASN A 264 6.01 8.39 -19.91
CA ASN A 264 5.91 9.70 -19.29
C ASN A 264 4.45 10.13 -19.14
N GLY A 265 4.02 10.18 -17.89
CA GLY A 265 2.66 10.55 -17.49
C GLY A 265 1.79 9.35 -17.12
N ALA A 266 1.19 9.42 -15.93
CA ALA A 266 0.43 8.33 -15.33
C ALA A 266 -0.74 7.82 -16.19
N GLY A 267 -1.48 8.74 -16.84
CA GLY A 267 -2.58 8.36 -17.73
C GLY A 267 -2.12 7.56 -18.96
N LEU A 268 -0.98 7.95 -19.54
CA LEU A 268 -0.39 7.22 -20.66
C LEU A 268 0.18 5.86 -20.21
N ALA A 269 0.72 5.78 -18.99
CA ALA A 269 1.19 4.52 -18.40
C ALA A 269 0.03 3.54 -18.20
N MET A 270 -1.08 3.98 -17.63
CA MET A 270 -2.29 3.15 -17.48
C MET A 270 -2.81 2.67 -18.84
N ALA A 271 -2.98 3.57 -19.81
CA ALA A 271 -3.42 3.18 -21.15
C ALA A 271 -2.46 2.21 -21.85
N THR A 272 -1.16 2.33 -21.60
CA THR A 272 -0.15 1.40 -22.15
C THR A 272 -0.32 0.01 -21.54
N MET A 273 -0.49 -0.09 -20.23
CA MET A 273 -0.74 -1.36 -19.54
C MET A 273 -2.06 -2.01 -19.98
N ASP A 274 -3.13 -1.23 -20.11
CA ASP A 274 -4.43 -1.72 -20.59
C ASP A 274 -4.32 -2.33 -22.00
N LEU A 275 -3.58 -1.67 -22.91
CA LEU A 275 -3.37 -2.20 -24.25
C LEU A 275 -2.50 -3.46 -24.29
N ILE A 276 -1.50 -3.56 -23.40
CA ILE A 276 -0.74 -4.81 -23.25
C ILE A 276 -1.68 -5.93 -22.83
N GLN A 277 -2.52 -5.72 -21.83
CA GLN A 277 -3.50 -6.71 -21.36
C GLN A 277 -4.54 -7.06 -22.44
N LEU A 278 -5.06 -6.06 -23.14
CA LEU A 278 -6.02 -6.27 -24.23
C LEU A 278 -5.47 -7.16 -25.34
N HIS A 279 -4.16 -7.14 -25.56
CA HIS A 279 -3.49 -8.00 -26.55
C HIS A 279 -2.90 -9.29 -25.96
N GLY A 280 -3.29 -9.65 -24.72
CA GLY A 280 -2.94 -10.93 -24.09
C GLY A 280 -1.59 -10.95 -23.38
N GLY A 281 -0.93 -9.79 -23.19
CA GLY A 281 0.29 -9.67 -22.40
C GLY A 281 0.03 -9.32 -20.94
N ALA A 282 1.07 -9.36 -20.11
CA ALA A 282 1.03 -9.03 -18.69
C ALA A 282 2.05 -7.95 -18.34
N PRO A 283 1.62 -6.74 -17.91
CA PRO A 283 2.53 -5.69 -17.46
C PRO A 283 3.30 -6.10 -16.21
N ALA A 284 4.63 -5.87 -16.20
CA ALA A 284 5.51 -6.17 -15.07
C ALA A 284 5.59 -5.02 -14.05
N ASN A 285 5.23 -3.80 -14.46
CA ASN A 285 5.27 -2.62 -13.63
C ASN A 285 4.46 -1.47 -14.22
N PHE A 286 4.04 -0.56 -13.34
CA PHE A 286 3.77 0.82 -13.69
C PHE A 286 5.07 1.61 -13.51
N LEU A 287 5.43 2.47 -14.46
CA LEU A 287 6.56 3.39 -14.32
C LEU A 287 6.31 4.67 -15.10
N ASP A 288 6.21 5.76 -14.37
CA ASP A 288 6.11 7.11 -14.91
C ASP A 288 7.41 7.87 -14.64
N VAL A 289 8.14 8.21 -15.70
CA VAL A 289 9.37 9.02 -15.62
C VAL A 289 9.10 10.52 -15.48
N GLY A 290 7.83 10.93 -15.54
CA GLY A 290 7.39 12.32 -15.40
C GLY A 290 7.66 13.21 -16.62
N GLY A 291 7.10 14.40 -16.60
CA GLY A 291 7.22 15.40 -17.68
C GLY A 291 8.56 16.13 -17.74
N GLY A 292 9.44 15.96 -16.76
CA GLY A 292 10.79 16.55 -16.69
C GLY A 292 11.91 15.49 -16.72
N ALA A 293 11.68 14.36 -17.41
CA ALA A 293 12.64 13.26 -17.43
C ALA A 293 13.99 13.71 -18.03
N THR A 294 15.04 13.60 -17.19
CA THR A 294 16.42 13.81 -17.62
C THR A 294 17.02 12.49 -18.12
N LYS A 295 18.16 12.57 -18.80
CA LYS A 295 18.92 11.41 -19.25
C LYS A 295 19.25 10.45 -18.10
N GLU A 296 19.63 10.99 -16.95
CA GLU A 296 19.98 10.25 -15.75
C GLU A 296 18.78 9.51 -15.17
N ARG A 297 17.58 10.13 -15.12
CA ARG A 297 16.34 9.50 -14.68
C ARG A 297 15.92 8.36 -15.60
N VAL A 298 16.05 8.56 -16.92
CA VAL A 298 15.76 7.50 -17.91
C VAL A 298 16.72 6.32 -17.73
N ALA A 299 18.02 6.59 -17.52
CA ALA A 299 19.01 5.54 -17.29
C ALA A 299 18.73 4.78 -15.98
N ALA A 300 18.36 5.48 -14.91
CA ALA A 300 17.99 4.86 -13.63
C ALA A 300 16.72 3.99 -13.78
N ALA A 301 15.70 4.49 -14.49
CA ALA A 301 14.49 3.73 -14.79
C ALA A 301 14.80 2.44 -15.56
N PHE A 302 15.69 2.51 -16.54
CA PHE A 302 16.10 1.36 -17.33
C PHE A 302 16.83 0.30 -16.50
N LYS A 303 17.78 0.73 -15.64
CA LYS A 303 18.49 -0.16 -14.71
C LYS A 303 17.53 -0.83 -13.73
N LEU A 304 16.55 -0.08 -13.24
CA LEU A 304 15.52 -0.59 -12.34
C LEU A 304 14.71 -1.70 -13.02
N ILE A 305 14.18 -1.45 -14.23
CA ILE A 305 13.44 -2.45 -15.02
C ILE A 305 14.26 -3.72 -15.22
N LEU A 306 15.51 -3.57 -15.63
CA LEU A 306 16.39 -4.71 -15.96
C LEU A 306 16.84 -5.50 -14.72
N SER A 307 16.71 -4.96 -13.53
CA SER A 307 16.95 -5.70 -12.29
C SER A 307 15.83 -6.68 -11.94
N ASN A 308 14.67 -6.59 -12.59
CA ASN A 308 13.60 -7.58 -12.47
C ASN A 308 13.81 -8.72 -13.47
N THR A 309 14.23 -9.88 -12.96
CA THR A 309 14.55 -11.07 -13.76
C THR A 309 13.36 -11.71 -14.49
N ARG A 310 12.12 -11.37 -14.09
CA ARG A 310 10.88 -11.83 -14.75
C ARG A 310 10.62 -11.14 -16.08
N VAL A 311 11.23 -9.96 -16.29
CA VAL A 311 11.00 -9.15 -17.49
C VAL A 311 11.60 -9.80 -18.72
N THR A 312 10.77 -10.04 -19.74
CA THR A 312 11.14 -10.65 -21.03
C THR A 312 11.08 -9.67 -22.20
N ALA A 313 10.38 -8.54 -22.06
CA ALA A 313 10.37 -7.47 -23.05
C ALA A 313 10.15 -6.11 -22.34
N ILE A 314 10.61 -5.02 -22.98
CA ILE A 314 10.43 -3.65 -22.48
C ILE A 314 9.67 -2.84 -23.51
N LEU A 315 8.59 -2.20 -23.08
CA LEU A 315 7.85 -1.22 -23.89
C LEU A 315 8.11 0.19 -23.35
N ILE A 316 8.74 1.01 -24.15
CA ILE A 316 8.96 2.44 -23.90
C ILE A 316 7.96 3.25 -24.72
N ASN A 317 7.10 3.99 -24.04
CA ASN A 317 6.08 4.80 -24.69
C ASN A 317 6.13 6.24 -24.21
N ILE A 318 6.70 7.11 -25.02
CA ILE A 318 6.91 8.53 -24.69
C ILE A 318 6.10 9.42 -25.63
N PHE A 319 5.33 10.31 -25.04
CA PHE A 319 4.70 11.41 -25.73
C PHE A 319 5.44 12.72 -25.39
N GLY A 320 6.17 13.26 -26.37
CA GLY A 320 6.97 14.46 -26.21
C GLY A 320 6.13 15.73 -26.34
N GLY A 321 5.57 16.19 -25.22
CA GLY A 321 5.07 17.56 -25.11
C GLY A 321 6.19 18.45 -24.57
N ILE A 322 6.32 18.51 -23.25
CA ILE A 322 7.41 19.21 -22.55
C ILE A 322 8.72 18.42 -22.68
N VAL A 323 8.66 17.09 -22.56
CA VAL A 323 9.82 16.20 -22.75
C VAL A 323 10.15 16.08 -24.23
N ARG A 324 11.42 16.25 -24.56
CA ARG A 324 11.93 16.09 -25.92
C ARG A 324 12.31 14.64 -26.20
N CYS A 325 11.77 14.06 -27.26
CA CYS A 325 12.00 12.66 -27.63
C CYS A 325 13.48 12.36 -27.96
N ASP A 326 14.22 13.32 -28.51
CA ASP A 326 15.65 13.17 -28.83
C ASP A 326 16.48 12.95 -27.55
N MET A 327 16.22 13.68 -26.47
CA MET A 327 16.88 13.48 -25.16
C MET A 327 16.57 12.09 -24.57
N ILE A 328 15.32 11.64 -24.71
CA ILE A 328 14.92 10.29 -24.26
C ILE A 328 15.65 9.23 -25.09
N ALA A 329 15.74 9.38 -26.41
CA ALA A 329 16.48 8.45 -27.27
C ALA A 329 17.95 8.32 -26.86
N GLU A 330 18.61 9.45 -26.56
CA GLU A 330 19.99 9.45 -26.03
C GLU A 330 20.08 8.74 -24.67
N GLY A 331 19.12 8.97 -23.77
CA GLY A 331 19.05 8.31 -22.47
C GLY A 331 18.88 6.78 -22.61
N ILE A 332 18.00 6.33 -23.51
CA ILE A 332 17.80 4.91 -23.82
C ILE A 332 19.10 4.30 -24.35
N ILE A 333 19.74 4.92 -25.33
CA ILE A 333 20.98 4.43 -25.91
C ILE A 333 22.09 4.33 -24.88
N ALA A 334 22.23 5.33 -24.01
CA ALA A 334 23.22 5.33 -22.95
C ALA A 334 22.97 4.18 -21.96
N ALA A 335 21.72 4.00 -21.52
CA ALA A 335 21.36 2.95 -20.57
C ALA A 335 21.54 1.54 -21.19
N VAL A 336 21.09 1.34 -22.43
CA VAL A 336 21.25 0.04 -23.13
C VAL A 336 22.74 -0.33 -23.29
N LYS A 337 23.59 0.64 -23.64
CA LYS A 337 25.04 0.43 -23.75
C LYS A 337 25.71 0.13 -22.41
N GLU A 338 25.31 0.85 -21.36
CA GLU A 338 25.89 0.71 -20.02
C GLU A 338 25.53 -0.63 -19.36
N VAL A 339 24.30 -1.10 -19.58
CA VAL A 339 23.74 -2.27 -18.88
C VAL A 339 23.85 -3.55 -19.69
N GLY A 340 24.02 -3.47 -21.02
CA GLY A 340 24.11 -4.66 -21.89
C GLY A 340 22.79 -5.39 -22.04
N VAL A 341 21.75 -4.70 -22.53
CA VAL A 341 20.38 -5.24 -22.65
C VAL A 341 20.33 -6.38 -23.65
N SER A 342 19.87 -7.55 -23.21
CA SER A 342 19.71 -8.76 -24.05
C SER A 342 18.25 -9.08 -24.40
N ILE A 343 17.29 -8.34 -23.82
CA ILE A 343 15.85 -8.56 -24.05
C ILE A 343 15.32 -7.55 -25.08
N PRO A 344 14.24 -7.87 -25.81
CA PRO A 344 13.62 -6.98 -26.78
C PRO A 344 13.20 -5.65 -26.18
N VAL A 345 13.55 -4.56 -26.85
CA VAL A 345 13.14 -3.19 -26.48
C VAL A 345 12.28 -2.61 -27.59
N ILE A 346 11.04 -2.34 -27.28
CA ILE A 346 10.07 -1.71 -28.19
C ILE A 346 9.92 -0.25 -27.80
N VAL A 347 10.06 0.66 -28.77
CA VAL A 347 10.02 2.10 -28.51
C VAL A 347 8.99 2.79 -29.39
N ARG A 348 8.04 3.46 -28.75
CA ARG A 348 7.13 4.39 -29.41
C ARG A 348 7.44 5.80 -28.91
N LEU A 349 7.83 6.68 -29.84
CA LEU A 349 8.10 8.10 -29.57
C LEU A 349 7.20 8.94 -30.45
N GLU A 350 6.49 9.89 -29.84
CA GLU A 350 5.62 10.83 -30.53
C GLU A 350 5.69 12.22 -29.87
N GLY A 351 5.45 13.27 -30.66
CA GLY A 351 5.52 14.66 -30.22
C GLY A 351 6.84 15.34 -30.56
N THR A 352 7.32 16.23 -29.68
CA THR A 352 8.49 17.10 -29.94
C THR A 352 9.75 16.30 -30.26
N ASN A 353 10.34 16.52 -31.44
CA ASN A 353 11.55 15.88 -31.98
C ASN A 353 11.42 14.35 -32.15
N ALA A 354 10.21 13.77 -32.24
CA ALA A 354 10.03 12.34 -32.46
C ALA A 354 10.67 11.80 -33.76
N PRO A 355 10.63 12.50 -34.91
CA PRO A 355 11.36 12.08 -36.11
C PRO A 355 12.88 11.97 -35.88
N LEU A 356 13.48 12.99 -35.25
CA LEU A 356 14.90 13.01 -34.92
C LEU A 356 15.27 11.85 -33.94
N ALA A 357 14.45 11.64 -32.93
CA ALA A 357 14.65 10.56 -31.98
C ALA A 357 14.64 9.17 -32.63
N ARG A 358 13.72 8.93 -33.56
CA ARG A 358 13.69 7.67 -34.35
C ARG A 358 14.95 7.50 -35.19
N GLU A 359 15.47 8.57 -35.80
CA GLU A 359 16.72 8.56 -36.55
C GLU A 359 17.92 8.25 -35.64
N ILE A 360 18.00 8.87 -34.42
CA ILE A 360 19.04 8.60 -33.43
C ILE A 360 19.01 7.13 -33.00
N LEU A 361 17.83 6.59 -32.71
CA LEU A 361 17.67 5.17 -32.34
C LEU A 361 18.09 4.23 -33.48
N ALA A 362 17.70 4.51 -34.71
CA ALA A 362 18.05 3.71 -35.88
C ALA A 362 19.58 3.69 -36.16
N LYS A 363 20.26 4.80 -35.93
CA LYS A 363 21.73 4.92 -36.09
C LYS A 363 22.53 4.35 -34.91
N SER A 364 21.88 3.98 -33.79
CA SER A 364 22.56 3.52 -32.58
C SER A 364 23.24 2.15 -32.71
N GLY A 365 22.82 1.34 -33.70
CA GLY A 365 23.27 -0.06 -33.87
C GLY A 365 22.71 -1.04 -32.81
N LEU A 366 21.75 -0.60 -31.98
CA LEU A 366 21.12 -1.43 -30.94
C LEU A 366 19.89 -2.17 -31.49
N ALA A 367 19.58 -3.33 -30.94
CA ALA A 367 18.39 -4.13 -31.26
C ALA A 367 17.13 -3.51 -30.67
N ILE A 368 16.73 -2.33 -31.18
CA ILE A 368 15.53 -1.60 -30.76
C ILE A 368 14.48 -1.64 -31.86
N THR A 369 13.29 -2.09 -31.52
CA THR A 369 12.14 -2.13 -32.43
C THR A 369 11.29 -0.88 -32.26
N THR A 370 11.18 -0.05 -33.30
CA THR A 370 10.30 1.13 -33.26
C THR A 370 8.86 0.76 -33.61
N ALA A 371 7.90 1.44 -32.98
CA ALA A 371 6.48 1.30 -33.22
C ALA A 371 5.85 2.58 -33.78
N ARG A 372 4.80 2.42 -34.61
CA ARG A 372 4.10 3.50 -35.29
C ARG A 372 3.13 4.22 -34.36
N ASP A 373 2.37 3.43 -33.62
CA ASP A 373 1.34 3.88 -32.69
C ASP A 373 1.33 2.99 -31.43
N LEU A 374 0.50 3.29 -30.47
CA LEU A 374 0.46 2.60 -29.19
C LEU A 374 -0.03 1.14 -29.32
N THR A 375 -1.00 0.90 -30.21
CA THR A 375 -1.50 -0.45 -30.50
C THR A 375 -0.42 -1.34 -31.15
N ASP A 376 0.30 -0.79 -32.12
CA ASP A 376 1.45 -1.47 -32.76
C ASP A 376 2.54 -1.77 -31.74
N ALA A 377 2.80 -0.84 -30.81
CA ALA A 377 3.77 -1.00 -29.73
C ALA A 377 3.38 -2.15 -28.78
N ALA A 378 2.12 -2.17 -28.33
CA ALA A 378 1.62 -3.21 -27.45
C ALA A 378 1.66 -4.60 -28.11
N LYS A 379 1.20 -4.73 -29.36
CA LYS A 379 1.25 -5.98 -30.13
C LYS A 379 2.68 -6.52 -30.29
N LYS A 380 3.64 -5.64 -30.64
CA LYS A 380 5.04 -6.01 -30.76
C LYS A 380 5.62 -6.45 -29.43
N ALA A 381 5.31 -5.75 -28.34
CA ALA A 381 5.79 -6.11 -26.99
C ALA A 381 5.26 -7.49 -26.57
N VAL A 382 3.99 -7.76 -26.81
CA VAL A 382 3.36 -9.06 -26.48
C VAL A 382 3.96 -10.19 -27.32
N SER A 383 4.09 -9.98 -28.65
CA SER A 383 4.70 -10.99 -29.54
C SER A 383 6.12 -11.33 -29.12
N LEU A 384 6.96 -10.32 -28.92
CA LEU A 384 8.37 -10.53 -28.56
C LEU A 384 8.58 -11.05 -27.13
N ALA A 385 7.66 -10.79 -26.21
CA ALA A 385 7.71 -11.32 -24.85
C ALA A 385 7.39 -12.82 -24.79
N GLY A 386 6.60 -13.35 -25.75
CA GLY A 386 6.23 -14.76 -25.85
C GLY A 386 7.23 -15.65 -26.63
N GLU A 387 8.19 -15.05 -27.32
CA GLU A 387 9.12 -15.75 -28.24
C GLU A 387 10.42 -16.22 -27.55
N ARG A 388 10.44 -16.41 -26.21
CA ARG A 388 11.63 -17.03 -25.61
C ARG A 388 11.61 -18.55 -25.78
N PRO A 389 12.76 -19.12 -26.23
CA PRO A 389 12.92 -20.55 -26.32
C PRO A 389 12.93 -21.25 -24.96
#